data_6cf7dc93439e17b322a271bc8c40aea6
#
_entry.id   6cf7dc93439e17b322a271bc8c40aea6
#
_cell.length_a   1.000
_cell.length_b   1.000
_cell.length_c   1.000
_cell.angle_alpha   90.00
_cell.angle_beta   90.00
_cell.angle_gamma   90.00
#
_symmetry.space_group_name_H-M   'P 1'
#
loop_
_entity.id
_entity.type
_entity.pdbx_description
1 polymer ?
#
loop_
_entity_poly.entity_id
_entity_poly.type
_entity_poly.pdbx_seq_one_letter_code
_entity_poly.pdbx_strand_id
1 'polypeptide(L)'
;MAKIISGLEKPNKGQVLVDAINTSNKKSFLDLRKKVGIVFQNPENQIIFNNIEDELSFALKNLKLNDTDLRIEEALKKVKIDKNKIGELDELSLGQKQKITIAGVLAVNPDYIVFDEPTTMIDSEGKEAVYKIIKNLKENGYTIIYITNNTEEIMLADKIMILDDGKIVEQIKKEDLLNKVDILKKYNLKIPTVITILEKLKKNNIDINTENLSIEGITDRIIEVMNNEKRN
;
A
#
# COMPACT_ATOMS: atom_id res chain seq x y z
N MET A 1 -14.95 -1.39 -1.51
CA MET A 1 -14.47 0.00 -1.61
C MET A 1 -13.45 0.18 -2.73
N ALA A 2 -12.39 -0.62 -2.78
CA ALA A 2 -11.35 -0.57 -3.83
C ALA A 2 -11.94 -0.54 -5.25
N LYS A 3 -12.80 -1.48 -5.58
CA LYS A 3 -13.42 -1.60 -6.91
C LYS A 3 -14.30 -0.40 -7.29
N ILE A 4 -14.92 0.27 -6.32
CA ILE A 4 -15.75 1.46 -6.60
C ILE A 4 -14.85 2.68 -6.87
N ILE A 5 -13.79 2.88 -6.09
CA ILE A 5 -12.83 3.97 -6.28
C ILE A 5 -12.13 3.82 -7.65
N SER A 6 -11.76 2.61 -8.03
CA SER A 6 -11.13 2.34 -9.33
C SER A 6 -12.13 2.29 -10.50
N GLY A 7 -13.43 2.44 -10.26
CA GLY A 7 -14.46 2.40 -11.29
C GLY A 7 -14.74 1.00 -11.88
N LEU A 8 -14.27 -0.06 -11.22
CA LEU A 8 -14.58 -1.45 -11.60
C LEU A 8 -16.03 -1.83 -11.26
N GLU A 9 -16.52 -1.26 -10.19
CA GLU A 9 -17.93 -1.40 -9.75
C GLU A 9 -18.55 -0.03 -9.56
N LYS A 10 -19.85 0.06 -9.78
CA LYS A 10 -20.62 1.28 -9.53
C LYS A 10 -21.22 1.26 -8.13
N PRO A 11 -21.29 2.40 -7.42
CA PRO A 11 -22.04 2.49 -6.19
C PRO A 11 -23.53 2.28 -6.46
N ASN A 12 -24.22 1.58 -5.57
CA ASN A 12 -25.68 1.37 -5.67
C ASN A 12 -26.46 2.68 -5.42
N LYS A 13 -25.92 3.57 -4.57
CA LYS A 13 -26.47 4.89 -4.26
C LYS A 13 -25.35 5.91 -4.11
N GLY A 14 -25.63 7.15 -4.40
CA GLY A 14 -24.65 8.23 -4.33
C GLY A 14 -23.67 8.22 -5.51
N GLN A 15 -22.53 8.88 -5.33
CA GLN A 15 -21.47 8.97 -6.33
C GLN A 15 -20.09 8.97 -5.66
N VAL A 16 -19.11 8.50 -6.40
CA VAL A 16 -17.69 8.60 -6.01
C VAL A 16 -16.97 9.42 -7.07
N LEU A 17 -16.22 10.42 -6.63
CA LEU A 17 -15.46 11.32 -7.48
C LEU A 17 -13.96 11.16 -7.20
N VAL A 18 -13.17 11.06 -8.26
CA VAL A 18 -11.71 11.15 -8.20
C VAL A 18 -11.30 12.33 -9.09
N ASP A 19 -10.76 13.39 -8.51
CA ASP A 19 -10.46 14.66 -9.21
C ASP A 19 -11.62 15.13 -10.10
N ALA A 20 -12.82 15.21 -9.54
CA ALA A 20 -14.05 15.55 -10.26
C ALA A 20 -14.52 14.52 -11.32
N ILE A 21 -13.79 13.43 -11.56
CA ILE A 21 -14.20 12.33 -12.43
C ILE A 21 -15.16 11.42 -11.66
N ASN A 22 -16.40 11.32 -12.11
CA ASN A 22 -17.34 10.36 -11.54
C ASN A 22 -16.96 8.94 -11.97
N THR A 23 -16.66 8.06 -11.01
CA THR A 23 -16.19 6.69 -11.26
C THR A 23 -17.22 5.81 -11.99
N SER A 24 -18.50 6.20 -12.01
CA SER A 24 -19.57 5.49 -12.74
C SER A 24 -19.75 5.96 -14.17
N ASN A 25 -19.04 7.01 -14.61
CA ASN A 25 -19.21 7.60 -15.93
C ASN A 25 -18.37 6.85 -16.97
N LYS A 26 -19.03 6.12 -17.87
CA LYS A 26 -18.35 5.38 -18.94
C LYS A 26 -17.55 6.26 -19.91
N LYS A 27 -17.92 7.53 -20.12
CA LYS A 27 -17.24 8.43 -21.05
C LYS A 27 -15.86 8.85 -20.56
N SER A 28 -15.67 8.95 -19.24
CA SER A 28 -14.38 9.30 -18.60
C SER A 28 -13.64 8.09 -18.04
N PHE A 29 -14.02 6.90 -18.47
CA PHE A 29 -13.43 5.66 -17.95
C PHE A 29 -11.91 5.54 -18.23
N LEU A 30 -11.47 5.94 -19.44
CA LEU A 30 -10.06 5.93 -19.79
C LEU A 30 -9.25 6.93 -18.95
N ASP A 31 -9.82 8.11 -18.70
CA ASP A 31 -9.17 9.14 -17.89
C ASP A 31 -9.06 8.67 -16.43
N LEU A 32 -10.12 8.04 -15.91
CA LEU A 32 -10.07 7.42 -14.59
C LEU A 32 -8.99 6.35 -14.49
N ARG A 33 -8.85 5.48 -15.51
CA ARG A 33 -7.84 4.43 -15.56
C ARG A 33 -6.41 4.94 -15.63
N LYS A 34 -6.19 6.13 -16.18
CA LYS A 34 -4.90 6.80 -16.17
C LYS A 34 -4.58 7.37 -14.78
N LYS A 35 -5.59 7.74 -14.00
CA LYS A 35 -5.44 8.37 -12.69
C LYS A 35 -5.39 7.38 -11.53
N VAL A 36 -6.13 6.27 -11.62
CA VAL A 36 -6.27 5.32 -10.52
C VAL A 36 -5.78 3.96 -10.95
N GLY A 37 -4.68 3.53 -10.36
CA GLY A 37 -4.20 2.16 -10.43
C GLY A 37 -4.77 1.31 -9.28
N ILE A 38 -4.95 0.02 -9.52
CA ILE A 38 -5.36 -0.93 -8.49
C ILE A 38 -4.46 -2.17 -8.51
N VAL A 39 -4.06 -2.60 -7.31
CA VAL A 39 -3.32 -3.84 -7.08
C VAL A 39 -4.22 -4.74 -6.23
N PHE A 40 -4.54 -5.92 -6.72
CA PHE A 40 -5.42 -6.88 -6.06
C PHE A 40 -4.67 -7.78 -5.07
N GLN A 41 -5.43 -8.43 -4.20
CA GLN A 41 -4.96 -9.39 -3.21
C GLN A 41 -4.25 -10.59 -3.83
N ASN A 42 -4.82 -11.17 -4.89
CA ASN A 42 -4.22 -12.29 -5.62
C ASN A 42 -3.64 -11.79 -6.95
N PRO A 43 -2.30 -11.78 -7.12
CA PRO A 43 -1.66 -11.35 -8.35
C PRO A 43 -2.03 -12.22 -9.55
N GLU A 44 -2.34 -13.52 -9.37
CA GLU A 44 -2.73 -14.42 -10.44
C GLU A 44 -4.07 -14.04 -11.09
N ASN A 45 -4.94 -13.34 -10.37
CA ASN A 45 -6.17 -12.80 -10.92
C ASN A 45 -5.95 -11.51 -11.74
N GLN A 46 -4.76 -10.93 -11.69
CA GLN A 46 -4.41 -9.70 -12.38
C GLN A 46 -3.50 -9.92 -13.56
N ILE A 47 -2.59 -10.89 -13.50
CA ILE A 47 -1.68 -11.29 -14.58
C ILE A 47 -2.48 -12.01 -15.66
N ILE A 48 -2.33 -11.56 -16.91
CA ILE A 48 -3.05 -12.07 -18.10
C ILE A 48 -2.10 -12.83 -19.03
N PHE A 49 -0.86 -12.33 -19.16
CA PHE A 49 0.15 -12.89 -20.07
C PHE A 49 1.26 -13.58 -19.30
N ASN A 50 1.88 -14.58 -19.93
CA ASN A 50 3.01 -15.29 -19.34
C ASN A 50 4.35 -14.61 -19.63
N ASN A 51 4.39 -13.69 -20.57
CA ASN A 51 5.56 -12.88 -20.90
C ASN A 51 5.49 -11.51 -20.21
N ILE A 52 6.59 -11.07 -19.58
CA ILE A 52 6.63 -9.82 -18.82
C ILE A 52 6.40 -8.57 -19.68
N GLU A 53 6.91 -8.55 -20.91
CA GLU A 53 6.76 -7.37 -21.79
C GLU A 53 5.32 -7.25 -22.29
N ASP A 54 4.67 -8.37 -22.62
CA ASP A 54 3.26 -8.37 -23.00
C ASP A 54 2.37 -7.95 -21.85
N GLU A 55 2.62 -8.49 -20.64
CA GLU A 55 1.89 -8.14 -19.44
C GLU A 55 1.96 -6.64 -19.13
N LEU A 56 3.16 -6.08 -19.06
CA LEU A 56 3.36 -4.68 -18.70
C LEU A 56 2.93 -3.72 -19.81
N SER A 57 3.04 -4.11 -21.11
CA SER A 57 2.60 -3.28 -22.23
C SER A 57 1.10 -3.26 -22.42
N PHE A 58 0.36 -4.25 -21.92
CA PHE A 58 -1.08 -4.39 -22.16
C PHE A 58 -1.89 -3.17 -21.73
N ALA A 59 -1.69 -2.72 -20.50
CA ALA A 59 -2.39 -1.53 -19.98
C ALA A 59 -2.01 -0.27 -20.75
N LEU A 60 -0.72 -0.10 -21.10
CA LEU A 60 -0.22 1.06 -21.85
C LEU A 60 -0.85 1.15 -23.24
N LYS A 61 -0.90 0.02 -23.96
CA LYS A 61 -1.53 -0.07 -25.29
C LYS A 61 -3.03 0.27 -25.21
N ASN A 62 -3.75 -0.28 -24.25
CA ASN A 62 -5.19 -0.04 -24.07
C ASN A 62 -5.52 1.43 -23.71
N LEU A 63 -4.64 2.07 -22.95
CA LEU A 63 -4.76 3.48 -22.56
C LEU A 63 -4.16 4.45 -23.58
N LYS A 64 -3.61 3.91 -24.70
CA LYS A 64 -2.96 4.66 -25.78
C LYS A 64 -1.87 5.59 -25.25
N LEU A 65 -1.02 5.06 -24.36
CA LEU A 65 0.12 5.77 -23.80
C LEU A 65 1.34 5.54 -24.69
N ASN A 66 2.11 6.60 -24.91
CA ASN A 66 3.37 6.55 -25.65
C ASN A 66 4.52 6.12 -24.75
N ASP A 67 5.71 5.94 -25.34
CA ASP A 67 6.98 5.62 -24.66
C ASP A 67 6.90 4.34 -23.80
N THR A 68 6.24 3.30 -24.37
CA THR A 68 5.95 2.05 -23.68
C THR A 68 7.20 1.42 -23.05
N ASP A 69 8.30 1.32 -23.79
CA ASP A 69 9.52 0.67 -23.32
C ASP A 69 10.15 1.43 -22.14
N LEU A 70 10.22 2.76 -22.24
CA LEU A 70 10.72 3.62 -21.17
C LEU A 70 9.88 3.49 -19.90
N ARG A 71 8.55 3.50 -20.04
CA ARG A 71 7.62 3.35 -18.92
C ARG A 71 7.75 2.01 -18.22
N ILE A 72 7.93 0.94 -18.99
CA ILE A 72 8.16 -0.41 -18.46
C ILE A 72 9.48 -0.46 -17.69
N GLU A 73 10.55 0.06 -18.28
CA GLU A 73 11.87 0.08 -17.64
C GLU A 73 11.86 0.85 -16.30
N GLU A 74 11.27 2.03 -16.28
CA GLU A 74 11.10 2.84 -15.07
C GLU A 74 10.26 2.13 -14.00
N ALA A 75 9.18 1.47 -14.40
CA ALA A 75 8.32 0.73 -13.50
C ALA A 75 9.04 -0.47 -12.89
N LEU A 76 9.76 -1.26 -13.68
CA LEU A 76 10.56 -2.38 -13.21
C LEU A 76 11.66 -1.95 -12.25
N LYS A 77 12.30 -0.84 -12.52
CA LYS A 77 13.32 -0.25 -11.63
C LYS A 77 12.72 0.11 -10.26
N LYS A 78 11.51 0.70 -10.23
CA LYS A 78 10.83 1.05 -8.97
C LYS A 78 10.53 -0.18 -8.10
N VAL A 79 10.23 -1.32 -8.71
CA VAL A 79 9.96 -2.59 -7.99
C VAL A 79 11.19 -3.48 -7.85
N LYS A 80 12.37 -3.02 -8.30
CA LYS A 80 13.64 -3.74 -8.25
C LYS A 80 13.59 -5.10 -8.94
N ILE A 81 13.07 -5.13 -10.16
CA ILE A 81 13.05 -6.30 -11.03
C ILE A 81 13.98 -6.06 -12.22
N ASP A 82 14.86 -7.02 -12.48
CA ASP A 82 15.66 -7.09 -13.71
C ASP A 82 14.93 -8.01 -14.69
N LYS A 83 14.37 -7.45 -15.78
CA LYS A 83 13.60 -8.22 -16.75
C LYS A 83 14.38 -9.36 -17.40
N ASN A 84 15.70 -9.22 -17.54
CA ASN A 84 16.54 -10.23 -18.17
C ASN A 84 16.74 -11.48 -17.27
N LYS A 85 16.36 -11.40 -15.99
CA LYS A 85 16.42 -12.49 -15.03
C LYS A 85 15.06 -13.12 -14.75
N ILE A 86 14.00 -12.63 -15.41
CA ILE A 86 12.65 -13.14 -15.27
C ILE A 86 12.38 -14.09 -16.44
N GLY A 87 11.99 -15.31 -16.12
CA GLY A 87 11.47 -16.29 -17.06
C GLY A 87 9.97 -16.07 -17.34
N GLU A 88 9.26 -17.16 -17.49
CA GLU A 88 7.80 -17.12 -17.63
C GLU A 88 7.13 -16.73 -16.31
N LEU A 89 6.07 -15.91 -16.39
CA LEU A 89 5.45 -15.35 -15.19
C LEU A 89 4.71 -16.38 -14.34
N ASP A 90 4.27 -17.49 -14.92
CA ASP A 90 3.62 -18.59 -14.19
C ASP A 90 4.59 -19.34 -13.26
N GLU A 91 5.89 -19.36 -13.58
CA GLU A 91 6.95 -19.98 -12.76
C GLU A 91 7.35 -19.14 -11.54
N LEU A 92 6.90 -17.89 -11.45
CA LEU A 92 7.28 -16.97 -10.39
C LEU A 92 6.52 -17.25 -9.07
N SER A 93 7.18 -16.98 -7.94
CA SER A 93 6.51 -16.96 -6.65
C SER A 93 5.42 -15.87 -6.59
N LEU A 94 4.42 -16.03 -5.72
CA LEU A 94 3.36 -15.04 -5.54
C LEU A 94 3.92 -13.65 -5.18
N GLY A 95 4.99 -13.58 -4.38
CA GLY A 95 5.66 -12.32 -4.06
C GLY A 95 6.33 -11.66 -5.28
N GLN A 96 6.90 -12.44 -6.18
CA GLN A 96 7.45 -11.94 -7.44
C GLN A 96 6.32 -11.49 -8.39
N LYS A 97 5.26 -12.30 -8.53
CA LYS A 97 4.05 -11.96 -9.29
C LYS A 97 3.44 -10.64 -8.77
N GLN A 98 3.36 -10.47 -7.45
CA GLN A 98 2.85 -9.23 -6.85
C GLN A 98 3.69 -8.01 -7.25
N LYS A 99 5.01 -8.13 -7.29
CA LYS A 99 5.88 -7.06 -7.78
C LYS A 99 5.65 -6.74 -9.25
N ILE A 100 5.36 -7.74 -10.10
CA ILE A 100 5.01 -7.54 -11.50
C ILE A 100 3.67 -6.79 -11.64
N THR A 101 2.64 -7.16 -10.87
CA THR A 101 1.36 -6.43 -10.90
C THR A 101 1.53 -4.98 -10.46
N ILE A 102 2.36 -4.73 -9.44
CA ILE A 102 2.69 -3.35 -9.02
C ILE A 102 3.41 -2.61 -10.15
N ALA A 103 4.38 -3.25 -10.84
CA ALA A 103 5.07 -2.66 -11.98
C ALA A 103 4.10 -2.30 -13.12
N GLY A 104 3.14 -3.19 -13.44
CA GLY A 104 2.11 -2.92 -14.44
C GLY A 104 1.26 -1.68 -14.11
N VAL A 105 0.90 -1.49 -12.85
CA VAL A 105 0.22 -0.28 -12.39
C VAL A 105 1.13 0.94 -12.51
N LEU A 106 2.38 0.84 -12.08
CA LEU A 106 3.35 1.95 -12.10
C LEU A 106 3.75 2.37 -13.52
N ALA A 107 3.71 1.48 -14.50
CA ALA A 107 3.99 1.82 -15.90
C ALA A 107 2.98 2.83 -16.47
N VAL A 108 1.72 2.79 -16.00
CA VAL A 108 0.71 3.81 -16.33
C VAL A 108 1.04 5.16 -15.70
N ASN A 109 1.76 5.17 -14.58
CA ASN A 109 2.09 6.34 -13.75
C ASN A 109 0.83 7.07 -13.24
N PRO A 110 -0.03 6.39 -12.46
CA PRO A 110 -1.27 6.97 -11.94
C PRO A 110 -1.02 7.94 -10.78
N ASP A 111 -1.96 8.86 -10.54
CA ASP A 111 -1.91 9.78 -9.39
C ASP A 111 -2.26 9.06 -8.06
N TYR A 112 -3.13 8.04 -8.15
CA TYR A 112 -3.65 7.28 -7.01
C TYR A 112 -3.39 5.79 -7.21
N ILE A 113 -2.91 5.10 -6.19
CA ILE A 113 -2.74 3.65 -6.21
C ILE A 113 -3.56 3.04 -5.06
N VAL A 114 -4.48 2.17 -5.40
CA VAL A 114 -5.28 1.40 -4.45
C VAL A 114 -4.66 0.01 -4.30
N PHE A 115 -4.20 -0.32 -3.11
CA PHE A 115 -3.76 -1.65 -2.74
C PHE A 115 -4.89 -2.34 -1.96
N ASP A 116 -5.40 -3.44 -2.48
CA ASP A 116 -6.48 -4.22 -1.87
C ASP A 116 -5.92 -5.51 -1.29
N GLU A 117 -5.53 -5.49 0.00
CA GLU A 117 -4.86 -6.57 0.74
C GLU A 117 -3.64 -7.18 0.02
N PRO A 118 -2.69 -6.39 -0.49
CA PRO A 118 -1.66 -6.84 -1.44
C PRO A 118 -0.67 -7.86 -0.87
N THR A 119 -0.65 -8.07 0.43
CA THR A 119 0.34 -8.91 1.13
C THR A 119 -0.25 -10.19 1.71
N THR A 120 -1.57 -10.39 1.63
CA THR A 120 -2.26 -11.50 2.32
C THR A 120 -1.81 -12.86 1.81
N MET A 121 -1.48 -13.01 0.52
CA MET A 121 -1.16 -14.29 -0.12
C MET A 121 0.33 -14.54 -0.32
N ILE A 122 1.20 -13.63 0.14
CA ILE A 122 2.64 -13.73 -0.08
C ILE A 122 3.37 -14.05 1.23
N ASP A 123 4.57 -14.62 1.11
CA ASP A 123 5.44 -14.95 2.23
C ASP A 123 6.06 -13.72 2.89
N SER A 124 6.78 -13.91 3.97
CA SER A 124 7.38 -12.81 4.75
C SER A 124 8.39 -12.00 3.95
N GLU A 125 9.19 -12.63 3.08
CA GLU A 125 10.17 -11.94 2.23
C GLU A 125 9.46 -11.08 1.19
N GLY A 126 8.43 -11.63 0.54
CA GLY A 126 7.57 -10.90 -0.39
C GLY A 126 6.88 -9.71 0.26
N LYS A 127 6.35 -9.86 1.50
CA LYS A 127 5.74 -8.77 2.26
C LYS A 127 6.72 -7.62 2.49
N GLU A 128 7.91 -7.93 2.98
CA GLU A 128 8.95 -6.93 3.20
C GLU A 128 9.33 -6.19 1.92
N ALA A 129 9.42 -6.92 0.80
CA ALA A 129 9.70 -6.30 -0.50
C ALA A 129 8.58 -5.34 -0.92
N VAL A 130 7.31 -5.73 -0.75
CA VAL A 130 6.14 -4.89 -1.06
C VAL A 130 6.09 -3.66 -0.13
N TYR A 131 6.34 -3.81 1.16
CA TYR A 131 6.39 -2.66 2.10
C TYR A 131 7.46 -1.64 1.71
N LYS A 132 8.65 -2.10 1.30
CA LYS A 132 9.72 -1.22 0.81
C LYS A 132 9.32 -0.47 -0.46
N ILE A 133 8.62 -1.15 -1.37
CA ILE A 133 8.09 -0.52 -2.58
C ILE A 133 7.08 0.57 -2.18
N ILE A 134 6.10 0.26 -1.33
CA ILE A 134 5.06 1.20 -0.90
C ILE A 134 5.66 2.42 -0.20
N LYS A 135 6.63 2.21 0.70
CA LYS A 135 7.35 3.30 1.38
C LYS A 135 8.04 4.22 0.36
N ASN A 136 8.76 3.63 -0.60
CA ASN A 136 9.43 4.40 -1.65
C ASN A 136 8.43 5.17 -2.55
N LEU A 137 7.30 4.57 -2.90
CA LEU A 137 6.26 5.25 -3.69
C LEU A 137 5.69 6.45 -2.94
N LYS A 138 5.43 6.31 -1.64
CA LYS A 138 4.96 7.38 -0.77
C LYS A 138 5.98 8.53 -0.71
N GLU A 139 7.27 8.23 -0.52
CA GLU A 139 8.36 9.21 -0.51
C GLU A 139 8.51 9.94 -1.85
N ASN A 140 8.12 9.30 -2.97
CA ASN A 140 8.09 9.89 -4.31
C ASN A 140 6.76 10.57 -4.67
N GLY A 141 5.88 10.84 -3.69
CA GLY A 141 4.69 11.66 -3.85
C GLY A 141 3.45 10.94 -4.39
N TYR A 142 3.45 9.63 -4.51
CA TYR A 142 2.24 8.89 -4.87
C TYR A 142 1.20 8.93 -3.76
N THR A 143 -0.06 9.14 -4.12
CA THR A 143 -1.17 9.00 -3.18
C THR A 143 -1.60 7.54 -3.10
N ILE A 144 -1.50 6.95 -1.91
CA ILE A 144 -1.75 5.53 -1.70
C ILE A 144 -2.98 5.33 -0.83
N ILE A 145 -3.91 4.49 -1.30
CA ILE A 145 -5.03 3.96 -0.51
C ILE A 145 -4.72 2.49 -0.24
N TYR A 146 -4.39 2.17 1.00
CA TYR A 146 -4.03 0.82 1.41
C TYR A 146 -5.17 0.21 2.23
N ILE A 147 -5.77 -0.86 1.72
CA ILE A 147 -6.85 -1.58 2.37
C ILE A 147 -6.27 -2.87 2.95
N THR A 148 -6.47 -3.09 4.23
CA THR A 148 -5.96 -4.27 4.92
C THR A 148 -6.81 -4.63 6.13
N ASN A 149 -6.83 -5.92 6.47
CA ASN A 149 -7.32 -6.44 7.74
C ASN A 149 -6.17 -6.70 8.75
N ASN A 150 -4.91 -6.53 8.32
CA ASN A 150 -3.73 -6.67 9.16
C ASN A 150 -3.35 -5.33 9.80
N THR A 151 -3.59 -5.19 11.09
CA THR A 151 -3.32 -3.94 11.82
C THR A 151 -1.84 -3.57 11.94
N GLU A 152 -0.90 -4.50 11.75
CA GLU A 152 0.53 -4.16 11.69
C GLU A 152 0.83 -3.23 10.50
N GLU A 153 0.07 -3.36 9.41
CA GLU A 153 0.26 -2.58 8.18
C GLU A 153 -0.24 -1.14 8.27
N ILE A 154 -1.08 -0.81 9.27
CA ILE A 154 -1.51 0.58 9.48
C ILE A 154 -0.34 1.52 9.80
N MET A 155 0.79 0.96 10.24
CA MET A 155 2.01 1.71 10.49
C MET A 155 2.64 2.31 9.22
N LEU A 156 2.26 1.84 8.03
CA LEU A 156 2.67 2.39 6.73
C LEU A 156 1.93 3.70 6.38
N ALA A 157 0.73 3.90 6.94
CA ALA A 157 -0.16 5.00 6.58
C ALA A 157 0.11 6.28 7.39
N ASP A 158 -0.24 7.44 6.83
CA ASP A 158 -0.28 8.73 7.56
C ASP A 158 -1.64 8.94 8.22
N LYS A 159 -2.69 8.39 7.59
CA LYS A 159 -4.08 8.49 8.05
C LYS A 159 -4.74 7.12 7.99
N ILE A 160 -5.39 6.76 9.08
CA ILE A 160 -6.06 5.47 9.25
C ILE A 160 -7.57 5.73 9.26
N MET A 161 -8.32 4.93 8.49
CA MET A 161 -9.78 4.93 8.51
C MET A 161 -10.27 3.54 8.89
N ILE A 162 -11.11 3.47 9.92
CA ILE A 162 -11.72 2.21 10.35
C ILE A 162 -13.08 2.09 9.67
N LEU A 163 -13.26 0.99 8.95
CA LEU A 163 -14.52 0.59 8.34
C LEU A 163 -15.17 -0.49 9.21
N ASP A 164 -16.42 -0.24 9.61
CA ASP A 164 -17.23 -1.21 10.33
C ASP A 164 -18.65 -1.19 9.75
N ASP A 165 -19.21 -2.34 9.44
CA ASP A 165 -20.52 -2.52 8.81
C ASP A 165 -20.73 -1.57 7.59
N GLY A 166 -19.71 -1.47 6.72
CA GLY A 166 -19.75 -0.65 5.51
C GLY A 166 -19.70 0.87 5.73
N LYS A 167 -19.45 1.34 6.95
CA LYS A 167 -19.36 2.78 7.30
C LYS A 167 -17.95 3.11 7.78
N ILE A 168 -17.49 4.31 7.47
CA ILE A 168 -16.29 4.86 8.12
C ILE A 168 -16.73 5.32 9.50
N VAL A 169 -16.26 4.60 10.54
CA VAL A 169 -16.64 4.85 11.93
C VAL A 169 -15.61 5.70 12.67
N GLU A 170 -14.36 5.68 12.23
CA GLU A 170 -13.27 6.46 12.84
C GLU A 170 -12.25 6.90 11.78
N GLN A 171 -11.61 8.04 12.05
CA GLN A 171 -10.46 8.55 11.30
C GLN A 171 -9.38 8.98 12.29
N ILE A 172 -8.18 8.42 12.16
CA ILE A 172 -7.07 8.63 13.08
C ILE A 172 -5.84 9.01 12.28
N LYS A 173 -5.12 10.06 12.67
CA LYS A 173 -3.79 10.32 12.15
C LYS A 173 -2.80 9.36 12.82
N LYS A 174 -1.76 8.95 12.12
CA LYS A 174 -0.73 8.06 12.65
C LYS A 174 -0.13 8.58 13.96
N GLU A 175 0.16 9.87 14.03
CA GLU A 175 0.71 10.57 15.20
C GLU A 175 -0.17 10.46 16.47
N ASP A 176 -1.49 10.35 16.26
CA ASP A 176 -2.47 10.24 17.36
C ASP A 176 -2.69 8.78 17.82
N LEU A 177 -2.16 7.79 17.08
CA LEU A 177 -2.50 6.38 17.26
C LEU A 177 -2.20 5.88 18.67
N LEU A 178 -1.05 6.28 19.25
CA LEU A 178 -0.65 5.88 20.59
C LEU A 178 -1.63 6.38 21.67
N ASN A 179 -2.24 7.55 21.47
CA ASN A 179 -3.21 8.12 22.40
C ASN A 179 -4.64 7.62 22.15
N LYS A 180 -4.88 6.91 21.04
CA LYS A 180 -6.20 6.44 20.60
C LYS A 180 -6.30 4.91 20.50
N VAL A 181 -5.43 4.19 21.22
CA VAL A 181 -5.39 2.72 21.19
C VAL A 181 -6.73 2.10 21.60
N ASP A 182 -7.48 2.72 22.49
CA ASP A 182 -8.79 2.21 22.92
C ASP A 182 -9.82 2.18 21.79
N ILE A 183 -9.64 2.98 20.74
CA ILE A 183 -10.47 2.92 19.53
C ILE A 183 -10.25 1.57 18.82
N LEU A 184 -8.99 1.10 18.70
CA LEU A 184 -8.71 -0.20 18.10
C LEU A 184 -9.37 -1.34 18.90
N LYS A 185 -9.29 -1.28 20.23
CA LYS A 185 -9.95 -2.26 21.13
C LYS A 185 -11.46 -2.24 20.97
N LYS A 186 -12.07 -1.05 20.89
CA LYS A 186 -13.52 -0.86 20.70
C LYS A 186 -14.04 -1.61 19.47
N TYR A 187 -13.26 -1.66 18.39
CA TYR A 187 -13.62 -2.35 17.16
C TYR A 187 -12.99 -3.74 17.02
N ASN A 188 -12.53 -4.34 18.12
CA ASN A 188 -11.90 -5.65 18.16
C ASN A 188 -10.69 -5.79 17.21
N LEU A 189 -9.99 -4.69 16.93
CA LEU A 189 -8.79 -4.67 16.12
C LEU A 189 -7.57 -4.99 16.99
N LYS A 190 -6.66 -5.81 16.48
CA LYS A 190 -5.39 -6.10 17.14
C LYS A 190 -4.56 -4.82 17.23
N ILE A 191 -3.96 -4.55 18.38
CA ILE A 191 -3.05 -3.42 18.53
C ILE A 191 -1.72 -3.79 17.85
N PRO A 192 -1.17 -2.92 16.99
CA PRO A 192 0.15 -3.15 16.41
C PRO A 192 1.21 -3.38 17.48
N THR A 193 2.13 -4.30 17.19
CA THR A 193 3.19 -4.70 18.13
C THR A 193 4.01 -3.49 18.60
N VAL A 194 4.35 -2.60 17.69
CA VAL A 194 5.07 -1.34 17.97
C VAL A 194 4.32 -0.48 19.00
N ILE A 195 3.01 -0.30 18.82
CA ILE A 195 2.17 0.49 19.73
C ILE A 195 2.10 -0.19 21.10
N THR A 196 2.00 -1.53 21.13
CA THR A 196 2.01 -2.29 22.39
C THR A 196 3.31 -2.10 23.18
N ILE A 197 4.46 -2.07 22.49
CA ILE A 197 5.76 -1.81 23.10
C ILE A 197 5.79 -0.39 23.68
N LEU A 198 5.38 0.61 22.92
CA LEU A 198 5.35 2.01 23.38
C LEU A 198 4.43 2.22 24.59
N GLU A 199 3.24 1.59 24.60
CA GLU A 199 2.36 1.63 25.78
C GLU A 199 3.04 1.04 27.03
N LYS A 200 3.76 -0.07 26.88
CA LYS A 200 4.49 -0.70 28.00
C LYS A 200 5.62 0.18 28.50
N LEU A 201 6.38 0.80 27.62
CA LEU A 201 7.47 1.72 27.98
C LEU A 201 6.93 2.93 28.72
N LYS A 202 5.87 3.54 28.22
CA LYS A 202 5.19 4.67 28.86
C LYS A 202 4.66 4.32 30.26
N LYS A 203 4.11 3.11 30.46
CA LYS A 203 3.66 2.63 31.79
C LYS A 203 4.79 2.44 32.79
N ASN A 204 6.02 2.23 32.31
CA ASN A 204 7.23 2.13 33.14
C ASN A 204 7.99 3.46 33.26
N ASN A 205 7.33 4.58 32.98
CA ASN A 205 7.90 5.94 33.01
C ASN A 205 9.09 6.14 32.05
N ILE A 206 9.22 5.29 31.04
CA ILE A 206 10.19 5.46 29.96
C ILE A 206 9.46 6.23 28.85
N ASP A 207 9.67 7.54 28.82
CA ASP A 207 9.09 8.39 27.78
C ASP A 207 9.97 8.33 26.53
N ILE A 208 9.45 7.65 25.52
CA ILE A 208 10.02 7.64 24.20
C ILE A 208 9.22 8.61 23.35
N ASN A 209 9.69 9.85 23.28
CA ASN A 209 9.17 10.81 22.31
C ASN A 209 9.53 10.34 20.92
N THR A 210 8.54 9.74 20.22
CA THR A 210 8.73 9.18 18.88
C THR A 210 7.97 10.04 17.88
N GLU A 211 8.68 10.94 17.23
CA GLU A 211 8.19 11.59 16.00
C GLU A 211 8.09 10.56 14.85
N ASN A 212 8.90 9.50 14.93
CA ASN A 212 8.93 8.43 13.95
C ASN A 212 8.47 7.10 14.56
N LEU A 213 7.22 6.71 14.28
CA LEU A 213 6.62 5.44 14.68
C LEU A 213 7.04 4.27 13.76
N SER A 214 8.22 4.30 13.13
CA SER A 214 8.80 3.14 12.46
C SER A 214 9.50 2.22 13.47
N ILE A 215 9.65 0.93 13.13
CA ILE A 215 10.35 -0.02 13.99
C ILE A 215 11.79 0.46 14.21
N GLU A 216 12.47 0.90 13.15
CA GLU A 216 13.82 1.42 13.20
C GLU A 216 13.91 2.64 14.14
N GLY A 217 13.05 3.65 13.94
CA GLY A 217 13.06 4.88 14.74
C GLY A 217 12.80 4.62 16.23
N ILE A 218 11.93 3.65 16.54
CA ILE A 218 11.67 3.25 17.93
C ILE A 218 12.85 2.48 18.50
N THR A 219 13.46 1.59 17.74
CA THR A 219 14.64 0.83 18.17
C THR A 219 15.81 1.75 18.48
N ASP A 220 16.10 2.70 17.61
CA ASP A 220 17.16 3.68 17.80
C ASP A 220 16.95 4.49 19.07
N ARG A 221 15.71 4.92 19.31
CA ARG A 221 15.36 5.69 20.51
C ARG A 221 15.44 4.88 21.80
N ILE A 222 15.03 3.60 21.77
CA ILE A 222 15.22 2.68 22.92
C ILE A 222 16.70 2.55 23.24
N ILE A 223 17.56 2.33 22.24
CA ILE A 223 19.00 2.21 22.42
C ILE A 223 19.60 3.50 23.02
N GLU A 224 19.16 4.65 22.54
CA GLU A 224 19.60 5.96 23.07
C GLU A 224 19.27 6.12 24.56
N VAL A 225 18.01 5.83 24.94
CA VAL A 225 17.55 5.90 26.34
C VAL A 225 18.36 4.95 27.23
N MET A 226 18.53 3.69 26.81
CA MET A 226 19.32 2.69 27.54
C MET A 226 20.79 3.09 27.74
N ASN A 227 21.39 3.73 26.72
CA ASN A 227 22.77 4.20 26.81
C ASN A 227 22.92 5.41 27.75
N ASN A 228 21.90 6.28 27.83
CA ASN A 228 21.89 7.42 28.74
C ASN A 228 21.70 6.99 30.21
N GLU A 229 20.88 5.97 30.48
CA GLU A 229 20.73 5.40 31.82
C GLU A 229 22.01 4.70 32.34
N LYS A 230 22.85 4.14 31.45
CA LYS A 230 24.13 3.53 31.84
C LYS A 230 25.25 4.57 32.12
N ARG A 231 25.04 5.83 31.76
CA ARG A 231 26.03 6.92 31.95
C ARG A 231 25.74 7.78 33.21
N ASN A 232 24.58 7.57 33.83
CA ASN A 232 24.20 8.14 35.11
C ASN A 232 24.28 7.08 36.23
#